data_306d435449d3f20a84ea6d2f6e915c9d
#
_entry.id   306d435449d3f20a84ea6d2f6e915c9d
#
_cell.length_a   1.000
_cell.length_b   1.000
_cell.length_c   1.000
_cell.angle_alpha   90.00
_cell.angle_beta   90.00
_cell.angle_gamma   90.00
#
_symmetry.space_group_name_H-M   'P 1'
#
loop_
_entity.id
_entity.type
_entity.pdbx_description
1 polymer ?
#
loop_
_entity_poly.entity_id
_entity_poly.type
_entity_poly.pdbx_seq_one_letter_code
_entity_poly.pdbx_strand_id
1 'polypeptide(L)'
;MNAIVTTARLYLREMTLDDAEHAFRLNSDPEVVRHTGDGPFASVEAAREFLADYPDYRLNGFGRWAVLRRSDNVWLGWCGLKRHANGDVDLGYRLLREHWGQGYATEAGYACLELGFGRFGLDTIIGRVARENLASVRVLEKLAMRYWKNDVCEHDTEALIYRIERVQ
;
A
#
# COMPACT_ATOMS: atom_id res chain seq x y z
N MET A 1 19.78 8.53 -0.36
CA MET A 1 18.46 7.89 -0.50
C MET A 1 17.37 8.96 -0.46
N ASN A 2 16.57 9.04 -1.50
CA ASN A 2 15.56 10.08 -1.60
C ASN A 2 14.24 9.60 -0.99
N ALA A 3 13.96 10.03 0.24
CA ALA A 3 12.64 9.78 0.85
C ALA A 3 11.58 10.59 0.09
N ILE A 4 10.47 9.93 -0.22
CA ILE A 4 9.28 10.59 -0.78
C ILE A 4 8.59 11.39 0.32
N VAL A 5 8.53 10.83 1.52
CA VAL A 5 7.97 11.47 2.70
C VAL A 5 8.58 10.86 3.96
N THR A 6 8.69 11.68 5.00
CA THR A 6 9.17 11.28 6.32
C THR A 6 8.09 11.62 7.34
N THR A 7 7.80 10.68 8.23
CA THR A 7 6.83 10.84 9.32
C THR A 7 7.53 10.75 10.68
N ALA A 8 6.76 10.70 11.76
CA ALA A 8 7.35 10.60 13.11
C ALA A 8 8.26 9.37 13.26
N ARG A 9 7.84 8.20 12.77
CA ARG A 9 8.57 6.94 12.94
C ARG A 9 9.05 6.31 11.64
N LEU A 10 8.58 6.79 10.48
CA LEU A 10 8.77 6.13 9.19
C LEU A 10 9.36 7.07 8.16
N TYR A 11 9.91 6.49 7.10
CA TYR A 11 10.09 7.18 5.83
C TYR A 11 9.71 6.23 4.70
N LEU A 12 9.19 6.81 3.63
CA LEU A 12 8.79 6.08 2.43
C LEU A 12 9.71 6.49 1.27
N ARG A 13 10.11 5.52 0.47
CA ARG A 13 10.92 5.75 -0.72
C ARG A 13 10.48 4.81 -1.86
N GLU A 14 10.87 5.14 -3.07
CA GLU A 14 10.67 4.21 -4.18
C GLU A 14 11.37 2.88 -3.87
N MET A 15 10.75 1.79 -4.29
CA MET A 15 11.37 0.47 -4.19
C MET A 15 12.48 0.34 -5.23
N THR A 16 13.52 -0.40 -4.89
CA THR A 16 14.66 -0.68 -5.77
C THR A 16 14.84 -2.19 -5.89
N LEU A 17 15.74 -2.60 -6.78
CA LEU A 17 16.06 -4.03 -6.96
C LEU A 17 16.59 -4.66 -5.68
N ASP A 18 17.21 -3.87 -4.81
CA ASP A 18 17.72 -4.34 -3.53
C ASP A 18 16.61 -4.75 -2.56
N ASP A 19 15.37 -4.36 -2.83
CA ASP A 19 14.22 -4.75 -2.02
C ASP A 19 13.62 -6.10 -2.42
N ALA A 20 14.17 -6.79 -3.42
CA ALA A 20 13.60 -8.02 -3.95
C ALA A 20 13.44 -9.11 -2.91
N GLU A 21 14.44 -9.31 -2.03
CA GLU A 21 14.35 -10.31 -0.97
C GLU A 21 13.26 -9.96 0.05
N HIS A 22 13.11 -8.68 0.37
CA HIS A 22 12.05 -8.20 1.25
C HIS A 22 10.67 -8.43 0.64
N ALA A 23 10.50 -8.09 -0.63
CA ALA A 23 9.23 -8.28 -1.33
C ALA A 23 8.88 -9.77 -1.43
N PHE A 24 9.87 -10.61 -1.72
CA PHE A 24 9.70 -12.07 -1.74
C PHE A 24 9.24 -12.58 -0.37
N ARG A 25 9.91 -12.18 0.69
CA ARG A 25 9.58 -12.58 2.06
C ARG A 25 8.17 -12.14 2.44
N LEU A 26 7.81 -10.90 2.12
CA LEU A 26 6.49 -10.34 2.43
C LEU A 26 5.37 -11.18 1.82
N ASN A 27 5.47 -11.48 0.53
CA ASN A 27 4.44 -12.23 -0.19
C ASN A 27 4.49 -13.74 0.08
N SER A 28 5.55 -14.25 0.71
CA SER A 28 5.68 -15.65 1.07
C SER A 28 4.94 -16.02 2.35
N ASP A 29 4.49 -15.04 3.12
CA ASP A 29 3.74 -15.30 4.35
C ASP A 29 2.25 -15.44 4.01
N PRO A 30 1.65 -16.65 4.20
CA PRO A 30 0.24 -16.88 3.88
C PRO A 30 -0.71 -15.94 4.61
N GLU A 31 -0.37 -15.53 5.83
CA GLU A 31 -1.22 -14.62 6.61
C GLU A 31 -1.20 -13.21 6.03
N VAL A 32 -0.07 -12.78 5.46
CA VAL A 32 0.06 -11.47 4.82
C VAL A 32 -0.80 -11.40 3.55
N VAL A 33 -0.77 -12.45 2.74
CA VAL A 33 -1.48 -12.47 1.45
C VAL A 33 -2.88 -13.09 1.53
N ARG A 34 -3.33 -13.47 2.71
CA ARG A 34 -4.60 -14.16 2.93
C ARG A 34 -5.80 -13.48 2.27
N HIS A 35 -5.85 -12.15 2.29
CA HIS A 35 -7.00 -11.38 1.78
C HIS A 35 -6.68 -10.57 0.52
N THR A 36 -5.50 -10.77 -0.09
CA THR A 36 -5.04 -9.89 -1.18
C THR A 36 -5.31 -10.44 -2.58
N GLY A 37 -5.63 -11.72 -2.69
CA GLY A 37 -5.76 -12.39 -3.98
C GLY A 37 -4.42 -12.69 -4.65
N ASP A 38 -3.31 -12.22 -4.09
CA ASP A 38 -1.96 -12.51 -4.57
C ASP A 38 -1.42 -13.79 -3.95
N GLY A 39 -0.35 -14.31 -4.55
CA GLY A 39 0.41 -15.40 -4.00
C GLY A 39 1.88 -15.02 -3.83
N PRO A 40 2.72 -15.98 -3.40
CA PRO A 40 4.15 -15.72 -3.33
C PRO A 40 4.74 -15.54 -4.73
N PHE A 41 5.83 -14.78 -4.81
CA PHE A 41 6.66 -14.82 -6.01
C PHE A 41 7.28 -16.21 -6.15
N ALA A 42 7.49 -16.64 -7.38
CA ALA A 42 8.12 -17.95 -7.65
C ALA A 42 9.54 -18.04 -7.09
N SER A 43 10.25 -16.90 -7.04
CA SER A 43 11.63 -16.81 -6.55
C SER A 43 11.97 -15.36 -6.22
N VAL A 44 13.11 -15.14 -5.58
CA VAL A 44 13.65 -13.80 -5.37
C VAL A 44 13.92 -13.11 -6.74
N GLU A 45 14.38 -13.89 -7.72
CA GLU A 45 14.60 -13.36 -9.08
C GLU A 45 13.30 -12.85 -9.71
N ALA A 46 12.18 -13.58 -9.52
CA ALA A 46 10.88 -13.13 -10.00
C ALA A 46 10.45 -11.83 -9.32
N ALA A 47 10.71 -11.69 -8.02
CA ALA A 47 10.46 -10.44 -7.31
C ALA A 47 11.32 -9.30 -7.85
N ARG A 48 12.58 -9.58 -8.16
CA ARG A 48 13.50 -8.59 -8.75
C ARG A 48 13.02 -8.12 -10.11
N GLU A 49 12.58 -9.05 -10.96
CA GLU A 49 12.00 -8.72 -12.27
C GLU A 49 10.75 -7.85 -12.14
N PHE A 50 9.88 -8.18 -11.19
CA PHE A 50 8.70 -7.36 -10.90
C PHE A 50 9.09 -5.92 -10.55
N LEU A 51 10.11 -5.74 -9.70
CA LEU A 51 10.57 -4.42 -9.31
C LEU A 51 11.25 -3.69 -10.45
N ALA A 52 12.01 -4.41 -11.30
CA ALA A 52 12.67 -3.83 -12.47
C ALA A 52 11.66 -3.27 -13.48
N ASP A 53 10.54 -3.95 -13.64
CA ASP A 53 9.50 -3.59 -14.61
C ASP A 53 8.40 -2.70 -14.02
N TYR A 54 8.52 -2.28 -12.76
CA TYR A 54 7.48 -1.51 -12.06
C TYR A 54 7.36 -0.11 -12.68
N PRO A 55 6.26 0.19 -13.41
CA PRO A 55 6.19 1.41 -14.23
C PRO A 55 5.55 2.60 -13.53
N ASP A 56 4.91 2.39 -12.39
CA ASP A 56 3.97 3.37 -11.82
C ASP A 56 4.61 4.71 -11.49
N TYR A 57 5.82 4.70 -10.94
CA TYR A 57 6.51 5.95 -10.60
C TYR A 57 6.74 6.83 -11.83
N ARG A 58 7.11 6.20 -12.95
CA ARG A 58 7.36 6.91 -14.20
C ARG A 58 6.07 7.39 -14.85
N LEU A 59 5.04 6.53 -14.86
CA LEU A 59 3.78 6.82 -15.56
C LEU A 59 2.89 7.79 -14.80
N ASN A 60 2.84 7.69 -13.47
CA ASN A 60 1.88 8.40 -12.64
C ASN A 60 2.52 9.40 -11.67
N GLY A 61 3.83 9.32 -11.48
CA GLY A 61 4.54 10.11 -10.46
C GLY A 61 4.45 9.53 -9.06
N PHE A 62 3.61 8.52 -8.85
CA PHE A 62 3.43 7.84 -7.57
C PHE A 62 3.25 6.33 -7.80
N GLY A 63 3.32 5.57 -6.73
CA GLY A 63 3.14 4.12 -6.74
C GLY A 63 3.16 3.57 -5.32
N ARG A 64 3.44 2.29 -5.19
CA ARG A 64 3.64 1.62 -3.91
C ARG A 64 5.08 1.86 -3.47
N TRP A 65 5.27 2.53 -2.34
CA TRP A 65 6.59 2.87 -1.82
C TRP A 65 7.01 1.92 -0.70
N ALA A 66 8.30 1.66 -0.58
CA ALA A 66 8.84 0.94 0.56
C ALA A 66 8.65 1.77 1.83
N VAL A 67 8.26 1.11 2.91
CA VAL A 67 8.10 1.71 4.24
C VAL A 67 9.24 1.23 5.12
N LEU A 68 10.04 2.16 5.63
CA LEU A 68 11.16 1.86 6.50
C LEU A 68 11.01 2.59 7.83
N ARG A 69 11.46 1.95 8.90
CA ARG A 69 11.45 2.55 10.23
C ARG A 69 12.69 3.43 10.41
N ARG A 70 12.49 4.66 10.84
CA ARG A 70 13.57 5.65 10.93
C ARG A 70 14.65 5.28 11.93
N SER A 71 14.26 4.64 13.05
CA SER A 71 15.19 4.38 14.15
C SER A 71 16.30 3.39 13.80
N ASP A 72 16.04 2.45 12.87
CA ASP A 72 16.96 1.36 12.56
C ASP A 72 17.02 0.99 11.07
N ASN A 73 16.29 1.71 10.22
CA ASN A 73 16.21 1.45 8.77
C ASN A 73 15.65 0.06 8.42
N VAL A 74 14.88 -0.53 9.31
CA VAL A 74 14.25 -1.83 9.03
C VAL A 74 13.13 -1.65 8.01
N TRP A 75 13.13 -2.49 6.98
CA TRP A 75 12.11 -2.53 5.96
C TRP A 75 10.85 -3.22 6.53
N LEU A 76 9.73 -2.51 6.55
CA LEU A 76 8.50 -2.98 7.17
C LEU A 76 7.50 -3.57 6.16
N GLY A 77 7.53 -3.11 4.93
CA GLY A 77 6.58 -3.46 3.89
C GLY A 77 6.47 -2.36 2.86
N TRP A 78 5.28 -2.18 2.32
CA TRP A 78 5.01 -1.08 1.38
C TRP A 78 3.69 -0.40 1.69
N CYS A 79 3.57 0.85 1.24
CA CYS A 79 2.34 1.64 1.30
C CYS A 79 2.39 2.65 0.17
N GLY A 80 1.27 2.89 -0.46
CA GLY A 80 1.27 3.89 -1.53
C GLY A 80 -0.03 3.95 -2.30
N LEU A 81 0.05 4.66 -3.41
CA LEU A 81 -1.08 4.97 -4.28
C LEU A 81 -0.92 4.21 -5.60
N LYS A 82 -2.02 3.77 -6.16
CA LYS A 82 -2.04 3.09 -7.45
C LYS A 82 -3.18 3.61 -8.31
N ARG A 83 -2.86 4.00 -9.53
CA ARG A 83 -3.88 4.39 -10.52
C ARG A 83 -4.34 3.17 -11.29
N HIS A 84 -5.64 2.96 -11.32
CA HIS A 84 -6.28 1.88 -12.08
C HIS A 84 -6.69 2.35 -13.48
N ALA A 85 -7.00 1.38 -14.35
CA ALA A 85 -7.36 1.66 -15.75
C ALA A 85 -8.59 2.57 -15.89
N ASN A 86 -9.52 2.53 -14.94
CA ASN A 86 -10.70 3.40 -14.93
C ASN A 86 -10.43 4.82 -14.41
N GLY A 87 -9.20 5.10 -14.02
CA GLY A 87 -8.79 6.40 -13.48
C GLY A 87 -8.83 6.52 -11.97
N ASP A 88 -9.43 5.58 -11.26
CA ASP A 88 -9.45 5.57 -9.80
C ASP A 88 -8.02 5.42 -9.26
N VAL A 89 -7.75 6.10 -8.15
CA VAL A 89 -6.49 5.93 -7.41
C VAL A 89 -6.81 5.33 -6.06
N ASP A 90 -6.17 4.20 -5.75
CA ASP A 90 -6.35 3.56 -4.46
C ASP A 90 -5.13 3.72 -3.55
N LEU A 91 -5.42 3.74 -2.26
CA LEU A 91 -4.44 3.59 -1.20
C LEU A 91 -4.34 2.11 -0.83
N GLY A 92 -3.14 1.55 -0.88
CA GLY A 92 -2.89 0.20 -0.45
C GLY A 92 -1.69 0.12 0.46
N TYR A 93 -1.66 -0.91 1.30
CA TYR A 93 -0.55 -1.16 2.22
C TYR A 93 -0.45 -2.64 2.51
N ARG A 94 0.78 -3.09 2.75
CA ARG A 94 1.08 -4.46 3.10
C ARG A 94 2.35 -4.47 3.94
N LEU A 95 2.25 -4.99 5.17
CA LEU A 95 3.38 -5.03 6.10
C LEU A 95 3.70 -6.46 6.49
N LEU A 96 4.98 -6.71 6.78
CA LEU A 96 5.41 -7.96 7.39
C LEU A 96 4.66 -8.17 8.70
N ARG A 97 4.24 -9.40 8.97
CA ARG A 97 3.40 -9.77 10.12
C ARG A 97 3.99 -9.28 11.45
N GLU A 98 5.29 -9.36 11.60
CA GLU A 98 6.00 -8.96 12.83
C GLU A 98 5.86 -7.47 13.16
N HIS A 99 5.39 -6.67 12.20
CA HIS A 99 5.21 -5.23 12.38
C HIS A 99 3.74 -4.81 12.49
N TRP A 100 2.82 -5.78 12.52
CA TRP A 100 1.39 -5.48 12.68
C TRP A 100 1.07 -4.98 14.09
N GLY A 101 -0.06 -4.30 14.23
CA GLY A 101 -0.59 -3.87 15.52
C GLY A 101 0.16 -2.73 16.19
N GLN A 102 1.03 -2.03 15.46
CA GLN A 102 1.85 -0.95 16.00
C GLN A 102 1.51 0.42 15.41
N GLY A 103 0.46 0.50 14.57
CA GLY A 103 0.01 1.75 13.97
C GLY A 103 0.79 2.19 12.73
N TYR A 104 1.68 1.37 12.23
CA TYR A 104 2.51 1.76 11.07
C TYR A 104 1.70 1.92 9.78
N ALA A 105 0.72 1.05 9.53
CA ALA A 105 -0.12 1.17 8.33
C ALA A 105 -0.93 2.47 8.35
N THR A 106 -1.45 2.86 9.50
CA THR A 106 -2.20 4.11 9.66
C THR A 106 -1.28 5.32 9.46
N GLU A 107 -0.10 5.30 10.05
CA GLU A 107 0.87 6.39 9.92
C GLU A 107 1.33 6.56 8.47
N ALA A 108 1.70 5.47 7.80
CA ALA A 108 2.10 5.49 6.40
C ALA A 108 0.93 5.88 5.48
N GLY A 109 -0.25 5.34 5.74
CA GLY A 109 -1.46 5.64 4.97
C GLY A 109 -1.83 7.11 5.03
N TYR A 110 -1.76 7.71 6.20
CA TYR A 110 -2.02 9.13 6.37
C TYR A 110 -1.06 9.98 5.54
N ALA A 111 0.22 9.66 5.58
CA ALA A 111 1.23 10.36 4.77
C ALA A 111 0.94 10.23 3.26
N CYS A 112 0.53 9.05 2.81
CA CYS A 112 0.16 8.83 1.42
C CYS A 112 -1.07 9.64 1.01
N LEU A 113 -2.08 9.75 1.87
CA LEU A 113 -3.26 10.58 1.60
C LEU A 113 -2.87 12.05 1.47
N GLU A 114 -2.03 12.55 2.38
CA GLU A 114 -1.55 13.93 2.30
C GLU A 114 -0.78 14.20 1.00
N LEU A 115 0.09 13.26 0.60
CA LEU A 115 0.80 13.36 -0.68
C LEU A 115 -0.17 13.38 -1.85
N GLY A 116 -1.15 12.48 -1.83
CA GLY A 116 -2.14 12.36 -2.90
C GLY A 116 -2.93 13.64 -3.11
N PHE A 117 -3.44 14.22 -2.04
CA PHE A 117 -4.23 15.45 -2.11
C PHE A 117 -3.37 16.69 -2.36
N GLY A 118 -2.19 16.75 -1.75
CA GLY A 118 -1.31 17.91 -1.87
C GLY A 118 -0.44 17.86 -3.12
N ARG A 119 0.62 17.05 -3.06
CA ARG A 119 1.64 17.01 -4.13
C ARG A 119 1.09 16.51 -5.47
N PHE A 120 0.21 15.52 -5.45
CA PHE A 120 -0.29 14.90 -6.68
C PHE A 120 -1.65 15.44 -7.13
N GLY A 121 -2.25 16.33 -6.35
CA GLY A 121 -3.47 17.06 -6.76
C GLY A 121 -4.68 16.18 -6.98
N LEU A 122 -4.76 15.04 -6.32
CA LEU A 122 -5.91 14.14 -6.44
C LEU A 122 -7.11 14.72 -5.70
N ASP A 123 -8.31 14.47 -6.21
CA ASP A 123 -9.55 14.91 -5.59
C ASP A 123 -10.18 13.81 -4.73
N THR A 124 -10.00 12.56 -5.12
CA THR A 124 -10.59 11.40 -4.46
C THR A 124 -9.58 10.26 -4.42
N ILE A 125 -9.54 9.57 -3.29
CA ILE A 125 -8.73 8.37 -3.13
C ILE A 125 -9.63 7.28 -2.56
N ILE A 126 -9.56 6.08 -3.12
CA ILE A 126 -10.31 4.93 -2.63
C ILE A 126 -9.39 3.95 -1.90
N GLY A 127 -9.99 3.06 -1.11
CA GLY A 127 -9.31 1.93 -0.52
C GLY A 127 -10.17 0.70 -0.75
N ARG A 128 -9.54 -0.37 -1.22
CA ARG A 128 -10.23 -1.63 -1.47
C ARG A 128 -9.80 -2.65 -0.42
N VAL A 129 -10.76 -3.29 0.21
CA VAL A 129 -10.48 -4.22 1.29
C VAL A 129 -11.43 -5.40 1.22
N ALA A 130 -10.93 -6.62 1.47
CA ALA A 130 -11.78 -7.79 1.64
C ALA A 130 -12.65 -7.60 2.89
N ARG A 131 -13.93 -7.92 2.78
CA ARG A 131 -14.90 -7.76 3.89
C ARG A 131 -14.41 -8.40 5.18
N GLU A 132 -13.75 -9.54 5.10
CA GLU A 132 -13.28 -10.30 6.26
C GLU A 132 -12.00 -9.73 6.89
N ASN A 133 -11.31 -8.84 6.20
CA ASN A 133 -10.07 -8.24 6.69
C ASN A 133 -10.36 -7.07 7.62
N LEU A 134 -10.81 -7.38 8.83
CA LEU A 134 -11.24 -6.37 9.81
C LEU A 134 -10.11 -5.44 10.23
N ALA A 135 -8.88 -5.94 10.30
CA ALA A 135 -7.73 -5.12 10.66
C ALA A 135 -7.51 -4.00 9.63
N SER A 136 -7.61 -4.33 8.34
CA SER A 136 -7.46 -3.35 7.26
C SER A 136 -8.64 -2.38 7.22
N VAL A 137 -9.87 -2.86 7.46
CA VAL A 137 -11.05 -2.00 7.57
C VAL A 137 -10.83 -0.94 8.65
N ARG A 138 -10.31 -1.33 9.81
CA ARG A 138 -10.02 -0.40 10.91
C ARG A 138 -8.99 0.66 10.52
N VAL A 139 -7.97 0.27 9.75
CA VAL A 139 -6.98 1.24 9.25
C VAL A 139 -7.66 2.28 8.37
N LEU A 140 -8.49 1.84 7.41
CA LEU A 140 -9.22 2.76 6.53
C LEU A 140 -10.12 3.71 7.32
N GLU A 141 -10.82 3.21 8.34
CA GLU A 141 -11.66 4.02 9.20
C GLU A 141 -10.85 5.05 10.00
N LYS A 142 -9.70 4.64 10.55
CA LYS A 142 -8.79 5.56 11.25
C LYS A 142 -8.25 6.66 10.35
N LEU A 143 -8.14 6.39 9.06
CA LEU A 143 -7.73 7.37 8.05
C LEU A 143 -8.87 8.30 7.63
N ALA A 144 -10.03 8.19 8.26
CA ALA A 144 -11.26 8.93 7.94
C ALA A 144 -11.85 8.59 6.56
N MET A 145 -11.46 7.45 6.01
CA MET A 145 -12.10 6.92 4.82
C MET A 145 -13.45 6.31 5.19
N ARG A 146 -14.44 6.46 4.32
CA ARG A 146 -15.80 6.00 4.57
C ARG A 146 -16.22 4.96 3.56
N TYR A 147 -16.97 3.97 4.02
CA TYR A 147 -17.59 2.98 3.14
C TYR A 147 -18.38 3.68 2.04
N TRP A 148 -18.18 3.25 0.81
CA TRP A 148 -18.85 3.79 -0.37
C TRP A 148 -19.72 2.75 -1.04
N LYS A 149 -19.17 1.61 -1.39
CA LYS A 149 -19.91 0.54 -2.10
C LYS A 149 -19.20 -0.81 -1.98
N ASN A 150 -19.92 -1.86 -2.33
CA ASN A 150 -19.32 -3.17 -2.54
C ASN A 150 -18.75 -3.26 -3.96
N ASP A 151 -17.72 -4.09 -4.11
CA ASP A 151 -17.17 -4.44 -5.40
C ASP A 151 -17.02 -5.97 -5.45
N VAL A 152 -17.11 -6.54 -6.66
CA VAL A 152 -16.97 -7.98 -6.86
C VAL A 152 -15.57 -8.26 -7.37
N CYS A 153 -14.80 -9.03 -6.61
CA CYS A 153 -13.52 -9.55 -7.08
C CYS A 153 -13.71 -10.69 -8.05
N GLU A 154 -12.73 -10.92 -8.91
CA GLU A 154 -12.71 -11.99 -9.91
C GLU A 154 -12.92 -13.41 -9.35
N HIS A 155 -12.90 -13.57 -8.03
CA HIS A 155 -13.02 -14.88 -7.35
C HIS A 155 -14.20 -14.94 -6.37
N ASP A 156 -15.30 -14.27 -6.65
CA ASP A 156 -16.52 -14.26 -5.81
C ASP A 156 -16.31 -13.78 -4.36
N THR A 157 -15.18 -13.18 -4.04
CA THR A 157 -14.98 -12.57 -2.73
C THR A 157 -15.48 -11.14 -2.74
N GLU A 158 -16.44 -10.83 -1.87
CA GLU A 158 -16.89 -9.46 -1.70
C GLU A 158 -15.76 -8.57 -1.19
N ALA A 159 -15.46 -7.53 -1.95
CA ALA A 159 -14.60 -6.45 -1.50
C ALA A 159 -15.46 -5.25 -1.12
N LEU A 160 -14.99 -4.49 -0.15
CA LEU A 160 -15.57 -3.22 0.24
C LEU A 160 -14.70 -2.11 -0.34
N ILE A 161 -15.33 -1.07 -0.86
CA ILE A 161 -14.65 0.13 -1.34
C ILE A 161 -14.92 1.26 -0.34
N TYR A 162 -13.86 1.79 0.22
CA TYR A 162 -13.87 3.00 1.04
C TYR A 162 -13.38 4.17 0.22
N ARG A 163 -13.77 5.38 0.59
CA ARG A 163 -13.46 6.58 -0.17
C ARG A 163 -13.19 7.75 0.76
N ILE A 164 -12.29 8.62 0.33
CA ILE A 164 -12.04 9.92 0.96
C ILE A 164 -11.84 10.96 -0.12
N GLU A 165 -12.41 12.14 0.08
CA GLU A 165 -12.31 13.27 -0.83
C GLU A 165 -11.45 14.35 -0.21
N ARG A 166 -10.77 15.12 -1.06
CA ARG A 166 -9.97 16.25 -0.62
C ARG A 166 -10.86 17.28 0.07
N VAL A 167 -10.46 17.72 1.24
CA VAL A 167 -11.13 18.81 1.96
C VAL A 167 -10.76 20.13 1.26
N GLN A 168 -11.81 20.91 0.92
CA GLN A 168 -11.64 22.23 0.30
C GLN A 168 -11.40 23.30 1.35
#